data_514e054dcdf6486280cefddd525ef8b2
#
_entry.id   514e054dcdf6486280cefddd525ef8b2
#
_cell.length_a   1.000
_cell.length_b   1.000
_cell.length_c   1.000
_cell.angle_alpha   90.00
_cell.angle_beta   90.00
_cell.angle_gamma   90.00
#
_symmetry.space_group_name_H-M   'P 1'
#
loop_
_entity.id
_entity.type
_entity.pdbx_description
1 polymer ?
#
loop_
_entity_poly.entity_id
_entity_poly.type
_entity_poly.pdbx_seq_one_letter_code
_entity_poly.pdbx_strand_id
1 'polypeptide(L)'
;MVNRSSDPSEAERCFVACAAHELRGEVTLQLALAQATLADPNSDTAALCEMGKDVIAACERQERLLGALLTLARSEYGPLRRDPVDLAATAAGALRAHDHRALRSATALEPARTTGDPLLVERLMTNLIENAVRHNTPGGRLDTATYTVAGRAMFTIANTGPVVATGELTRIFQPFQRRDSHGRSSVEGVGLGLAIVQAIANAHNATVNTDARTGGGLRIEIGFPAA
;
A
#
# COMPACT_ATOMS: atom_id res chain seq x y z
N MET A 1 20.60 21.07 -26.91
CA MET A 1 20.86 20.02 -25.92
C MET A 1 20.90 20.70 -24.54
N VAL A 2 19.82 20.71 -23.83
CA VAL A 2 19.77 21.26 -22.46
C VAL A 2 19.51 20.07 -21.54
N ASN A 3 20.57 19.69 -20.83
CA ASN A 3 20.54 18.69 -19.76
C ASN A 3 19.71 19.31 -18.61
N ARG A 4 18.45 18.94 -18.48
CA ARG A 4 17.65 19.21 -17.28
C ARG A 4 18.05 18.18 -16.25
N SER A 5 19.09 18.43 -15.49
CA SER A 5 19.22 17.91 -14.13
C SER A 5 18.07 18.53 -13.35
N SER A 6 16.95 17.85 -13.27
CA SER A 6 15.87 18.23 -12.38
C SER A 6 16.39 18.04 -10.95
N ASP A 7 16.62 19.13 -10.24
CA ASP A 7 16.79 19.09 -8.79
C ASP A 7 15.61 18.33 -8.18
N PRO A 8 15.86 17.32 -7.32
CA PRO A 8 14.78 16.58 -6.68
C PRO A 8 13.87 17.53 -5.93
N SER A 9 12.57 17.37 -6.09
CA SER A 9 11.58 18.21 -5.42
C SER A 9 11.77 18.12 -3.89
N GLU A 10 11.33 19.13 -3.15
CA GLU A 10 11.42 19.14 -1.69
C GLU A 10 10.68 17.94 -1.07
N ALA A 11 9.59 17.50 -1.71
CA ALA A 11 8.85 16.29 -1.35
C ALA A 11 9.68 15.02 -1.53
N GLU A 12 10.46 14.91 -2.61
CA GLU A 12 11.36 13.78 -2.87
C GLU A 12 12.49 13.69 -1.86
N ARG A 13 13.09 14.82 -1.52
CA ARG A 13 14.14 14.89 -0.49
C ARG A 13 13.60 14.47 0.88
N CYS A 14 12.41 14.95 1.24
CA CYS A 14 11.74 14.58 2.48
C CYS A 14 11.40 13.07 2.49
N PHE A 15 10.92 12.54 1.37
CA PHE A 15 10.61 11.12 1.22
C PHE A 15 11.84 10.22 1.40
N VAL A 16 12.95 10.52 0.70
CA VAL A 16 14.20 9.75 0.83
C VAL A 16 14.77 9.85 2.24
N ALA A 17 14.72 11.03 2.86
CA ALA A 17 15.18 11.21 4.23
C ALA A 17 14.33 10.43 5.25
N CYS A 18 13.01 10.44 5.11
CA CYS A 18 12.11 9.66 5.95
C CYS A 18 12.33 8.15 5.78
N ALA A 19 12.46 7.67 4.54
CA ALA A 19 12.73 6.26 4.27
C ALA A 19 14.07 5.79 4.87
N ALA A 20 15.12 6.60 4.72
CA ALA A 20 16.42 6.30 5.31
C ALA A 20 16.38 6.31 6.85
N HIS A 21 15.56 7.19 7.44
CA HIS A 21 15.38 7.25 8.90
C HIS A 21 14.66 5.99 9.42
N GLU A 22 13.56 5.59 8.78
CA GLU A 22 12.80 4.38 9.13
C GLU A 22 13.67 3.13 9.02
N LEU A 23 14.40 2.95 7.90
CA LEU A 23 15.31 1.82 7.71
C LEU A 23 16.41 1.78 8.78
N ARG A 24 17.03 2.92 9.09
CA ARG A 24 18.09 2.98 10.10
C ARG A 24 17.55 2.67 11.49
N GLY A 25 16.37 3.17 11.85
CA GLY A 25 15.72 2.92 13.12
C GLY A 25 15.43 1.43 13.32
N GLU A 26 14.86 0.77 12.31
CA GLU A 26 14.57 -0.66 12.37
C GLU A 26 15.85 -1.51 12.49
N VAL A 27 16.88 -1.23 11.69
CA VAL A 27 18.17 -1.94 11.79
C VAL A 27 18.82 -1.77 13.17
N THR A 28 18.76 -0.55 13.72
CA THR A 28 19.30 -0.27 15.06
C THR A 28 18.57 -1.05 16.14
N LEU A 29 17.25 -1.12 16.06
CA LEU A 29 16.41 -1.87 17.01
C LEU A 29 16.70 -3.38 16.93
N GLN A 30 16.80 -3.94 15.72
CA GLN A 30 17.14 -5.35 15.51
C GLN A 30 18.51 -5.70 16.12
N LEU A 31 19.49 -4.84 15.85
CA LEU A 31 20.86 -5.03 16.38
C LEU A 31 20.87 -4.98 17.91
N ALA A 32 20.17 -4.00 18.50
CA ALA A 32 20.08 -3.88 19.96
C ALA A 32 19.38 -5.09 20.60
N LEU A 33 18.28 -5.57 19.99
CA LEU A 33 17.57 -6.76 20.47
C LEU A 33 18.44 -8.01 20.40
N ALA A 34 19.10 -8.23 19.26
CA ALA A 34 19.99 -9.37 19.09
C ALA A 34 21.18 -9.32 20.07
N GLN A 35 21.81 -8.16 20.24
CA GLN A 35 22.91 -7.97 21.19
C GLN A 35 22.46 -8.19 22.63
N ALA A 36 21.31 -7.68 23.03
CA ALA A 36 20.77 -7.85 24.39
C ALA A 36 20.50 -9.32 24.68
N THR A 37 19.83 -10.05 23.77
CA THR A 37 19.52 -11.47 23.94
C THR A 37 20.77 -12.34 23.98
N LEU A 38 21.76 -12.04 23.14
CA LEU A 38 23.03 -12.80 23.12
C LEU A 38 23.92 -12.51 24.32
N ALA A 39 23.84 -11.33 24.92
CA ALA A 39 24.62 -10.92 26.08
C ALA A 39 24.01 -11.39 27.43
N ASP A 40 22.73 -11.79 27.45
CA ASP A 40 22.08 -12.27 28.65
C ASP A 40 22.50 -13.73 28.95
N PRO A 41 23.21 -13.99 30.06
CA PRO A 41 23.65 -15.35 30.43
C PRO A 41 22.47 -16.30 30.73
N ASN A 42 21.27 -15.78 30.95
CA ASN A 42 20.08 -16.56 31.24
C ASN A 42 19.22 -16.79 29.98
N SER A 43 19.66 -16.34 28.83
CA SER A 43 18.95 -16.58 27.55
C SER A 43 18.91 -18.08 27.27
N ASP A 44 17.69 -18.61 27.22
CA ASP A 44 17.44 -19.99 26.83
C ASP A 44 17.12 -20.11 25.32
N THR A 45 16.94 -21.34 24.88
CA THR A 45 16.56 -21.62 23.48
C THR A 45 15.25 -20.93 23.06
N ALA A 46 14.31 -20.76 23.99
CA ALA A 46 13.04 -20.09 23.70
C ALA A 46 13.24 -18.59 23.43
N ALA A 47 14.05 -17.92 24.26
CA ALA A 47 14.42 -16.50 24.07
C ALA A 47 15.13 -16.27 22.73
N LEU A 48 16.06 -17.16 22.36
CA LEU A 48 16.74 -17.10 21.07
C LEU A 48 15.79 -17.32 19.88
N CYS A 49 14.85 -18.24 20.00
CA CYS A 49 13.81 -18.45 18.98
C CYS A 49 12.88 -17.25 18.82
N GLU A 50 12.45 -16.61 19.90
CA GLU A 50 11.64 -15.39 19.83
C GLU A 50 12.41 -14.23 19.19
N MET A 51 13.66 -14.00 19.59
CA MET A 51 14.54 -13.03 18.94
C MET A 51 14.65 -13.31 17.43
N GLY A 52 14.84 -14.57 17.03
CA GLY A 52 14.90 -14.96 15.62
C GLY A 52 13.62 -14.62 14.85
N LYS A 53 12.45 -14.86 15.45
CA LYS A 53 11.14 -14.47 14.85
C LYS A 53 11.02 -12.95 14.70
N ASP A 54 11.43 -12.20 15.70
CA ASP A 54 11.37 -10.73 15.66
C ASP A 54 12.30 -10.16 14.57
N VAL A 55 13.50 -10.72 14.41
CA VAL A 55 14.42 -10.34 13.34
C VAL A 55 13.84 -10.67 11.97
N ILE A 56 13.27 -11.86 11.78
CA ILE A 56 12.61 -12.24 10.50
C ILE A 56 11.48 -11.26 10.19
N ALA A 57 10.60 -11.00 11.15
CA ALA A 57 9.48 -10.08 10.95
C ALA A 57 9.95 -8.65 10.59
N ALA A 58 11.06 -8.22 11.15
CA ALA A 58 11.64 -6.93 10.84
C ALA A 58 12.30 -6.92 9.45
N CYS A 59 12.99 -7.98 9.03
CA CYS A 59 13.51 -8.10 7.66
C CYS A 59 12.38 -8.06 6.62
N GLU A 60 11.27 -8.77 6.86
CA GLU A 60 10.10 -8.72 5.97
C GLU A 60 9.50 -7.31 5.87
N ARG A 61 9.49 -6.54 6.97
CA ARG A 61 9.07 -5.12 6.92
C ARG A 61 10.00 -4.28 6.06
N GLN A 62 11.32 -4.48 6.18
CA GLN A 62 12.33 -3.78 5.38
C GLN A 62 12.22 -4.11 3.89
N GLU A 63 12.00 -5.38 3.54
CA GLU A 63 11.76 -5.80 2.16
C GLU A 63 10.51 -5.12 1.57
N ARG A 64 9.42 -5.05 2.35
CA ARG A 64 8.21 -4.32 1.93
C ARG A 64 8.49 -2.84 1.71
N LEU A 65 9.26 -2.20 2.58
CA LEU A 65 9.65 -0.79 2.44
C LEU A 65 10.50 -0.58 1.18
N LEU A 66 11.52 -1.39 0.95
CA LEU A 66 12.36 -1.31 -0.25
C LEU A 66 11.56 -1.54 -1.53
N GLY A 67 10.67 -2.54 -1.55
CA GLY A 67 9.77 -2.79 -2.66
C GLY A 67 8.84 -1.60 -2.95
N ALA A 68 8.37 -0.92 -1.91
CA ALA A 68 7.56 0.29 -2.01
C ALA A 68 8.36 1.45 -2.64
N LEU A 69 9.59 1.69 -2.16
CA LEU A 69 10.49 2.71 -2.68
C LEU A 69 10.84 2.49 -4.15
N LEU A 70 11.17 1.25 -4.52
CA LEU A 70 11.45 0.89 -5.91
C LEU A 70 10.23 1.07 -6.82
N THR A 71 9.02 0.77 -6.32
CA THR A 71 7.77 0.97 -7.07
C THR A 71 7.52 2.46 -7.29
N LEU A 72 7.72 3.30 -6.28
CA LEU A 72 7.61 4.76 -6.41
C LEU A 72 8.61 5.31 -7.41
N ALA A 73 9.89 4.95 -7.28
CA ALA A 73 10.92 5.37 -8.22
C ALA A 73 10.60 4.94 -9.66
N ARG A 74 10.07 3.72 -9.83
CA ARG A 74 9.71 3.20 -11.15
C ARG A 74 8.49 3.90 -11.75
N SER A 75 7.51 4.27 -10.95
CA SER A 75 6.33 5.01 -11.42
C SER A 75 6.64 6.46 -11.78
N GLU A 76 7.64 7.07 -11.15
CA GLU A 76 8.00 8.48 -11.40
C GLU A 76 9.04 8.63 -12.51
N TYR A 77 10.01 7.73 -12.61
CA TYR A 77 11.19 7.89 -13.47
C TYR A 77 11.40 6.76 -14.48
N GLY A 78 10.68 5.65 -14.36
CA GLY A 78 10.85 4.49 -15.25
C GLY A 78 10.09 4.63 -16.56
N PRO A 79 10.57 3.95 -17.63
CA PRO A 79 9.78 3.82 -18.84
C PRO A 79 8.52 3.00 -18.55
N LEU A 80 7.35 3.63 -18.67
CA LEU A 80 6.07 2.98 -18.44
C LEU A 80 5.75 2.04 -19.63
N ARG A 81 5.61 0.75 -19.33
CA ARG A 81 5.06 -0.20 -20.32
C ARG A 81 3.62 0.18 -20.63
N ARG A 82 3.23 0.01 -21.89
CA ARG A 82 1.87 0.29 -22.35
C ARG A 82 1.28 -0.95 -23.00
N ASP A 83 1.06 -1.96 -22.16
CA ASP A 83 0.42 -3.21 -22.57
C ASP A 83 -1.10 -3.16 -22.27
N PRO A 84 -1.93 -3.91 -22.99
CA PRO A 84 -3.33 -4.07 -22.62
C PRO A 84 -3.47 -4.70 -21.23
N VAL A 85 -4.28 -4.09 -20.37
CA VAL A 85 -4.56 -4.55 -19.00
C VAL A 85 -6.05 -4.73 -18.83
N ASP A 86 -6.46 -5.92 -18.38
CA ASP A 86 -7.83 -6.21 -17.96
C ASP A 86 -7.95 -6.05 -16.44
N LEU A 87 -8.61 -4.98 -16.01
CA LEU A 87 -8.76 -4.67 -14.58
C LEU A 87 -9.56 -5.75 -13.85
N ALA A 88 -10.54 -6.39 -14.50
CA ALA A 88 -11.33 -7.46 -13.88
C ALA A 88 -10.47 -8.68 -13.58
N ALA A 89 -9.64 -9.11 -14.53
CA ALA A 89 -8.71 -10.23 -14.35
C ALA A 89 -7.66 -9.92 -13.28
N THR A 90 -7.10 -8.71 -13.31
CA THR A 90 -6.10 -8.25 -12.33
C THR A 90 -6.68 -8.19 -10.91
N ALA A 91 -7.89 -7.61 -10.74
CA ALA A 91 -8.59 -7.54 -9.46
C ALA A 91 -8.91 -8.94 -8.91
N ALA A 92 -9.39 -9.84 -9.77
CA ALA A 92 -9.65 -11.22 -9.38
C ALA A 92 -8.38 -11.96 -8.92
N GLY A 93 -7.25 -11.73 -9.58
CA GLY A 93 -5.94 -12.25 -9.17
C GLY A 93 -5.52 -11.73 -7.80
N ALA A 94 -5.56 -10.42 -7.60
CA ALA A 94 -5.20 -9.77 -6.35
C ALA A 94 -6.11 -10.19 -5.17
N LEU A 95 -7.42 -10.32 -5.39
CA LEU A 95 -8.35 -10.80 -4.37
C LEU A 95 -8.04 -12.25 -3.94
N ARG A 96 -7.70 -13.15 -4.87
CA ARG A 96 -7.34 -14.54 -4.54
C ARG A 96 -6.03 -14.64 -3.74
N ALA A 97 -5.10 -13.74 -3.95
CA ALA A 97 -3.81 -13.72 -3.26
C ALA A 97 -3.91 -13.26 -1.79
N HIS A 98 -5.03 -12.64 -1.39
CA HIS A 98 -5.20 -12.09 -0.05
C HIS A 98 -6.28 -12.83 0.73
N ASP A 99 -5.98 -13.16 1.99
CA ASP A 99 -6.98 -13.78 2.87
C ASP A 99 -7.96 -12.71 3.40
N HIS A 100 -9.18 -12.78 2.90
CA HIS A 100 -10.29 -11.94 3.32
C HIS A 100 -11.52 -12.74 3.76
N ARG A 101 -11.32 -14.04 4.08
CA ARG A 101 -12.40 -14.98 4.44
C ARG A 101 -13.17 -14.57 5.70
N ALA A 102 -12.52 -13.80 6.58
CA ALA A 102 -13.17 -13.28 7.78
C ALA A 102 -14.10 -12.08 7.49
N LEU A 103 -14.15 -11.59 6.24
CA LEU A 103 -14.95 -10.46 5.80
C LEU A 103 -16.13 -10.94 4.91
N ARG A 104 -17.22 -10.20 4.98
CA ARG A 104 -18.33 -10.38 4.03
C ARG A 104 -17.96 -9.67 2.73
N SER A 105 -17.61 -10.43 1.69
CA SER A 105 -17.18 -9.88 0.41
C SER A 105 -18.31 -9.86 -0.61
N ALA A 106 -18.46 -8.72 -1.32
CA ALA A 106 -19.26 -8.63 -2.52
C ALA A 106 -18.36 -8.20 -3.68
N THR A 107 -18.38 -8.97 -4.77
CA THR A 107 -17.48 -8.75 -5.90
C THR A 107 -18.28 -8.73 -7.20
N ALA A 108 -18.17 -7.62 -7.95
CA ALA A 108 -18.81 -7.41 -9.26
C ALA A 108 -17.73 -6.98 -10.26
N LEU A 109 -17.09 -7.95 -10.94
CA LEU A 109 -15.99 -7.69 -11.86
C LEU A 109 -16.50 -7.74 -13.31
N GLU A 110 -16.98 -6.61 -13.78
CA GLU A 110 -17.33 -6.42 -15.18
C GLU A 110 -16.06 -6.10 -16.01
N PRO A 111 -16.06 -6.42 -17.34
CA PRO A 111 -14.93 -6.11 -18.21
C PRO A 111 -14.57 -4.62 -18.19
N ALA A 112 -13.32 -4.31 -17.86
CA ALA A 112 -12.79 -2.96 -17.83
C ALA A 112 -11.33 -2.99 -18.31
N ARG A 113 -11.08 -2.49 -19.53
CA ARG A 113 -9.77 -2.57 -20.16
C ARG A 113 -9.10 -1.20 -20.21
N THR A 114 -7.82 -1.17 -19.94
CA THR A 114 -6.95 -0.01 -20.04
C THR A 114 -5.63 -0.39 -20.71
N THR A 115 -4.81 0.61 -20.99
CA THR A 115 -3.43 0.43 -21.45
C THR A 115 -2.47 0.98 -20.42
N GLY A 116 -1.52 0.16 -19.96
CA GLY A 116 -0.57 0.56 -18.92
C GLY A 116 0.50 -0.49 -18.62
N ASP A 117 1.23 -0.31 -17.53
CA ASP A 117 2.17 -1.31 -17.02
C ASP A 117 1.41 -2.33 -16.15
N PRO A 118 1.31 -3.61 -16.59
CA PRO A 118 0.52 -4.62 -15.87
C PRO A 118 1.00 -4.84 -14.43
N LEU A 119 2.32 -4.78 -14.19
CA LEU A 119 2.89 -4.98 -12.85
C LEU A 119 2.56 -3.83 -11.90
N LEU A 120 2.59 -2.59 -12.41
CA LEU A 120 2.22 -1.43 -11.60
C LEU A 120 0.72 -1.41 -11.32
N VAL A 121 -0.15 -1.74 -12.30
CA VAL A 121 -1.60 -1.83 -12.08
C VAL A 121 -1.95 -2.92 -11.07
N GLU A 122 -1.32 -4.11 -11.18
CA GLU A 122 -1.45 -5.18 -10.18
C GLU A 122 -1.03 -4.70 -8.78
N ARG A 123 0.12 -4.01 -8.68
CA ARG A 123 0.61 -3.46 -7.41
C ARG A 123 -0.35 -2.44 -6.80
N LEU A 124 -0.95 -1.58 -7.62
CA LEU A 124 -1.97 -0.62 -7.18
C LEU A 124 -3.17 -1.36 -6.55
N MET A 125 -3.72 -2.35 -7.24
CA MET A 125 -4.87 -3.12 -6.75
C MET A 125 -4.53 -3.89 -5.47
N THR A 126 -3.37 -4.53 -5.42
CA THR A 126 -2.86 -5.23 -4.23
C THR A 126 -2.79 -4.29 -3.03
N ASN A 127 -2.19 -3.11 -3.17
CA ASN A 127 -2.11 -2.13 -2.08
C ASN A 127 -3.49 -1.67 -1.60
N LEU A 128 -4.46 -1.49 -2.51
CA LEU A 128 -5.83 -1.12 -2.14
C LEU A 128 -6.56 -2.24 -1.40
N ILE A 129 -6.42 -3.49 -1.85
CA ILE A 129 -7.02 -4.66 -1.21
C ILE A 129 -6.40 -4.89 0.17
N GLU A 130 -5.07 -4.87 0.28
CA GLU A 130 -4.36 -4.98 1.57
C GLU A 130 -4.82 -3.90 2.55
N ASN A 131 -4.92 -2.66 2.08
CA ASN A 131 -5.40 -1.55 2.91
C ASN A 131 -6.84 -1.77 3.38
N ALA A 132 -7.73 -2.20 2.50
CA ALA A 132 -9.14 -2.43 2.79
C ALA A 132 -9.35 -3.63 3.75
N VAL A 133 -8.52 -4.66 3.67
CA VAL A 133 -8.54 -5.82 4.59
C VAL A 133 -7.97 -5.41 5.95
N ARG A 134 -6.79 -4.77 5.96
CA ARG A 134 -6.09 -4.36 7.20
C ARG A 134 -6.88 -3.40 8.06
N HIS A 135 -7.53 -2.42 7.44
CA HIS A 135 -8.29 -1.38 8.15
C HIS A 135 -9.79 -1.70 8.25
N ASN A 136 -10.16 -2.97 8.05
CA ASN A 136 -11.54 -3.41 8.24
C ASN A 136 -11.87 -3.63 9.72
N THR A 137 -13.17 -3.72 10.03
CA THR A 137 -13.64 -4.21 11.33
C THR A 137 -13.80 -5.73 11.29
N PRO A 138 -13.63 -6.46 12.42
CA PRO A 138 -13.91 -7.90 12.46
C PRO A 138 -15.33 -8.22 11.96
N GLY A 139 -15.45 -9.18 11.04
CA GLY A 139 -16.73 -9.53 10.41
C GLY A 139 -17.31 -8.43 9.51
N GLY A 140 -16.52 -7.43 9.16
CA GLY A 140 -16.92 -6.31 8.32
C GLY A 140 -17.16 -6.68 6.86
N ARG A 141 -17.25 -5.68 6.01
CA ARG A 141 -17.58 -5.83 4.58
C ARG A 141 -16.46 -5.31 3.69
N LEU A 142 -16.21 -6.03 2.59
CA LEU A 142 -15.32 -5.65 1.51
C LEU A 142 -16.10 -5.72 0.19
N ASP A 143 -16.30 -4.60 -0.47
CA ASP A 143 -16.97 -4.52 -1.76
C ASP A 143 -15.94 -4.15 -2.83
N THR A 144 -15.90 -4.90 -3.93
CA THR A 144 -14.97 -4.65 -5.03
C THR A 144 -15.71 -4.71 -6.36
N ALA A 145 -15.47 -3.73 -7.22
CA ALA A 145 -16.09 -3.71 -8.54
C ALA A 145 -15.12 -3.21 -9.61
N THR A 146 -15.30 -3.72 -10.84
CA THR A 146 -14.73 -3.15 -12.05
C THR A 146 -15.84 -2.93 -13.07
N TYR A 147 -15.76 -1.84 -13.84
CA TYR A 147 -16.71 -1.50 -14.89
C TYR A 147 -16.13 -0.44 -15.81
N THR A 148 -16.79 -0.20 -16.95
CA THR A 148 -16.39 0.88 -17.85
C THR A 148 -17.50 1.93 -17.91
N VAL A 149 -17.15 3.20 -17.70
CA VAL A 149 -18.08 4.32 -17.75
C VAL A 149 -17.39 5.58 -18.30
N ALA A 150 -18.05 6.29 -19.17
CA ALA A 150 -17.60 7.56 -19.74
C ALA A 150 -16.15 7.54 -20.27
N GLY A 151 -15.77 6.47 -20.97
CA GLY A 151 -14.41 6.30 -21.53
C GLY A 151 -13.34 6.02 -20.47
N ARG A 152 -13.74 5.58 -19.28
CA ARG A 152 -12.81 5.16 -18.22
C ARG A 152 -13.07 3.72 -17.78
N ALA A 153 -11.98 2.98 -17.62
CA ALA A 153 -11.97 1.69 -16.98
C ALA A 153 -11.83 1.91 -15.47
N MET A 154 -12.85 1.52 -14.71
CA MET A 154 -12.98 1.80 -13.28
C MET A 154 -12.62 0.59 -12.45
N PHE A 155 -11.89 0.83 -11.36
CA PHE A 155 -11.74 -0.09 -10.25
C PHE A 155 -12.21 0.60 -8.97
N THR A 156 -13.15 -0.02 -8.26
CA THR A 156 -13.71 0.51 -7.02
C THR A 156 -13.52 -0.51 -5.90
N ILE A 157 -13.09 -0.03 -4.75
CA ILE A 157 -13.02 -0.83 -3.53
C ILE A 157 -13.63 -0.05 -2.37
N ALA A 158 -14.44 -0.72 -1.56
CA ALA A 158 -15.00 -0.12 -0.35
C ALA A 158 -14.94 -1.13 0.81
N ASN A 159 -14.55 -0.64 1.97
CA ASN A 159 -14.49 -1.44 3.19
C ASN A 159 -15.23 -0.75 4.34
N THR A 160 -15.71 -1.56 5.28
CA THR A 160 -16.06 -1.07 6.62
C THR A 160 -14.79 -0.83 7.42
N GLY A 161 -14.87 0.03 8.44
CA GLY A 161 -13.68 0.34 9.24
C GLY A 161 -13.95 1.50 10.20
N PRO A 162 -12.93 2.02 10.85
CA PRO A 162 -13.04 3.22 11.67
C PRO A 162 -13.52 4.42 10.85
N VAL A 163 -14.21 5.34 11.49
CA VAL A 163 -14.64 6.60 10.86
C VAL A 163 -13.41 7.42 10.48
N VAL A 164 -13.37 7.91 9.24
CA VAL A 164 -12.32 8.78 8.72
C VAL A 164 -12.88 10.18 8.59
N ALA A 165 -12.22 11.16 9.21
CA ALA A 165 -12.62 12.55 9.07
C ALA A 165 -12.34 13.06 7.64
N THR A 166 -13.23 13.88 7.09
CA THR A 166 -13.08 14.39 5.72
C THR A 166 -11.76 15.13 5.51
N GLY A 167 -11.26 15.84 6.52
CA GLY A 167 -9.97 16.53 6.48
C GLY A 167 -8.75 15.59 6.47
N GLU A 168 -8.94 14.29 6.77
CA GLU A 168 -7.87 13.29 6.71
C GLU A 168 -7.74 12.62 5.34
N LEU A 169 -8.77 12.70 4.47
CA LEU A 169 -8.81 12.00 3.19
C LEU A 169 -7.65 12.36 2.25
N THR A 170 -7.23 13.61 2.25
CA THR A 170 -6.08 14.04 1.43
C THR A 170 -4.76 13.58 2.04
N ARG A 171 -4.69 13.48 3.36
CA ARG A 171 -3.47 13.13 4.08
C ARG A 171 -3.14 11.64 4.03
N ILE A 172 -4.15 10.76 3.90
CA ILE A 172 -3.91 9.30 3.87
C ILE A 172 -3.11 8.84 2.64
N PHE A 173 -3.01 9.65 1.58
CA PHE A 173 -2.17 9.39 0.41
C PHE A 173 -0.74 9.92 0.54
N GLN A 174 -0.43 10.67 1.60
CA GLN A 174 0.93 11.13 1.85
C GLN A 174 1.79 9.98 2.36
N PRO A 175 3.06 9.87 1.93
CA PRO A 175 3.98 8.86 2.42
C PRO A 175 4.15 8.94 3.95
N PHE A 176 4.31 7.78 4.60
CA PHE A 176 4.55 7.62 6.04
C PHE A 176 3.42 8.16 6.95
N GLN A 177 2.26 8.50 6.37
CA GLN A 177 1.10 8.88 7.19
C GLN A 177 0.48 7.64 7.82
N ARG A 178 0.49 7.64 9.16
CA ARG A 178 -0.15 6.62 9.99
C ARG A 178 -1.27 7.29 10.77
N ARG A 179 -2.39 6.61 10.90
CA ARG A 179 -3.43 7.07 11.84
C ARG A 179 -2.95 6.72 13.24
N ASP A 180 -2.86 7.71 14.11
CA ASP A 180 -2.59 7.50 15.53
C ASP A 180 -3.75 6.73 16.17
N SER A 181 -3.72 5.41 16.04
CA SER A 181 -4.59 4.55 16.83
C SER A 181 -4.01 4.48 18.25
N HIS A 182 -4.58 5.26 19.15
CA HIS A 182 -4.23 5.22 20.56
C HIS A 182 -4.27 3.76 21.06
N GLY A 183 -3.13 3.18 21.32
CA GLY A 183 -2.97 2.06 22.24
C GLY A 183 -2.99 0.64 21.69
N ARG A 184 -2.95 0.34 20.39
CA ARG A 184 -2.80 -1.03 19.91
C ARG A 184 -1.79 -1.18 18.80
N SER A 185 -0.74 -1.90 19.14
CA SER A 185 0.20 -2.65 18.30
C SER A 185 0.68 -1.98 17.01
N SER A 186 1.87 -1.47 17.12
CA SER A 186 2.72 -0.82 16.12
C SER A 186 3.25 -1.75 15.00
N VAL A 187 2.65 -2.88 14.71
CA VAL A 187 3.33 -3.96 13.95
C VAL A 187 3.05 -3.95 12.45
N GLU A 188 2.06 -3.21 11.92
CA GLU A 188 1.64 -3.47 10.54
C GLU A 188 1.47 -2.22 9.69
N GLY A 189 2.50 -1.93 8.88
CA GLY A 189 2.43 -1.08 7.69
C GLY A 189 3.24 0.21 7.79
N VAL A 190 4.09 0.42 6.79
CA VAL A 190 5.01 1.58 6.70
C VAL A 190 4.29 2.90 6.34
N GLY A 191 2.98 2.85 6.05
CA GLY A 191 2.22 4.04 5.60
C GLY A 191 2.53 4.45 4.16
N LEU A 192 3.00 3.53 3.31
CA LEU A 192 3.34 3.80 1.91
C LEU A 192 2.30 3.28 0.90
N GLY A 193 1.40 2.38 1.31
CA GLY A 193 0.48 1.71 0.36
C GLY A 193 -0.36 2.67 -0.48
N LEU A 194 -1.01 3.65 0.14
CA LEU A 194 -1.83 4.62 -0.60
C LEU A 194 -0.99 5.67 -1.35
N ALA A 195 0.21 6.00 -0.88
CA ALA A 195 1.15 6.83 -1.63
C ALA A 195 1.59 6.14 -2.94
N ILE A 196 1.84 4.84 -2.90
CA ILE A 196 2.12 4.02 -4.09
C ILE A 196 0.92 4.02 -5.04
N VAL A 197 -0.29 3.88 -4.52
CA VAL A 197 -1.52 3.95 -5.33
C VAL A 197 -1.59 5.28 -6.08
N GLN A 198 -1.34 6.40 -5.39
CA GLN A 198 -1.35 7.73 -6.01
C GLN A 198 -0.28 7.88 -7.08
N ALA A 199 0.95 7.44 -6.83
CA ALA A 199 2.05 7.53 -7.77
C ALA A 199 1.78 6.69 -9.04
N ILE A 200 1.29 5.45 -8.88
CA ILE A 200 0.94 4.59 -10.01
C ILE A 200 -0.23 5.18 -10.80
N ALA A 201 -1.27 5.70 -10.12
CA ALA A 201 -2.39 6.34 -10.77
C ALA A 201 -1.94 7.55 -11.60
N ASN A 202 -1.09 8.41 -11.06
CA ASN A 202 -0.51 9.56 -11.77
C ASN A 202 0.28 9.12 -13.01
N ALA A 203 1.13 8.10 -12.90
CA ALA A 203 1.91 7.55 -14.02
C ALA A 203 1.03 7.03 -15.16
N HIS A 204 -0.18 6.57 -14.85
CA HIS A 204 -1.16 6.06 -15.81
C HIS A 204 -2.22 7.09 -16.24
N ASN A 205 -2.12 8.36 -15.85
CA ASN A 205 -3.16 9.38 -16.03
C ASN A 205 -4.54 8.93 -15.49
N ALA A 206 -4.52 8.12 -14.44
CA ALA A 206 -5.72 7.68 -13.76
C ALA A 206 -6.16 8.68 -12.70
N THR A 207 -7.46 8.77 -12.48
CA THR A 207 -8.04 9.57 -11.40
C THR A 207 -8.19 8.74 -10.14
N VAL A 208 -7.99 9.35 -8.98
CA VAL A 208 -8.22 8.76 -7.66
C VAL A 208 -9.26 9.57 -6.93
N ASN A 209 -10.41 8.95 -6.62
CA ASN A 209 -11.46 9.55 -5.82
C ASN A 209 -11.60 8.75 -4.52
N THR A 210 -11.77 9.44 -3.40
CA THR A 210 -11.87 8.81 -2.08
C THR A 210 -12.95 9.45 -1.25
N ASP A 211 -13.85 8.62 -0.73
CA ASP A 211 -14.96 9.03 0.12
C ASP A 211 -14.91 8.29 1.46
N ALA A 212 -15.14 9.05 2.54
CA ALA A 212 -15.40 8.46 3.84
C ALA A 212 -16.85 7.94 3.87
N ARG A 213 -17.04 6.71 4.36
CA ARG A 213 -18.37 6.12 4.48
C ARG A 213 -19.03 6.59 5.76
N THR A 214 -20.33 6.88 5.71
CA THR A 214 -21.13 7.34 6.86
C THR A 214 -21.15 6.35 8.04
N GLY A 215 -21.00 5.05 7.74
CA GLY A 215 -20.91 3.98 8.75
C GLY A 215 -19.47 3.62 9.14
N GLY A 216 -18.47 4.40 8.73
CA GLY A 216 -17.05 4.13 8.90
C GLY A 216 -16.46 3.31 7.75
N GLY A 217 -15.15 3.43 7.58
CA GLY A 217 -14.40 2.89 6.46
C GLY A 217 -14.27 3.86 5.28
N LEU A 218 -13.73 3.37 4.18
CA LEU A 218 -13.44 4.14 2.98
C LEU A 218 -14.07 3.52 1.74
N ARG A 219 -14.33 4.35 0.73
CA ARG A 219 -14.52 3.97 -0.66
C ARG A 219 -13.46 4.66 -1.49
N ILE A 220 -12.73 3.90 -2.29
CA ILE A 220 -11.71 4.43 -3.20
C ILE A 220 -12.04 3.97 -4.61
N GLU A 221 -12.04 4.91 -5.55
CA GLU A 221 -12.32 4.69 -6.96
C GLU A 221 -11.10 5.12 -7.78
N ILE A 222 -10.63 4.22 -8.64
CA ILE A 222 -9.56 4.50 -9.59
C ILE A 222 -10.15 4.43 -11.00
N GLY A 223 -10.00 5.52 -11.76
CA GLY A 223 -10.47 5.59 -13.14
C GLY A 223 -9.29 5.72 -14.10
N PHE A 224 -8.96 4.66 -14.81
CA PHE A 224 -7.96 4.67 -15.88
C PHE A 224 -8.58 5.14 -17.20
N PRO A 225 -7.82 5.75 -18.13
CA PRO A 225 -8.27 5.90 -19.51
C PRO A 225 -8.63 4.52 -20.09
N ALA A 226 -9.81 4.37 -20.70
CA ALA A 226 -10.19 3.10 -21.33
C ALA A 226 -9.34 2.87 -22.60
N ALA A 227 -9.04 1.60 -22.89
CA ALA A 227 -8.32 1.18 -24.09
C ALA A 227 -9.21 1.21 -25.33
#